data_cdcc736de1a859dc3b74cd57a877eb4d
#
_entry.id   cdcc736de1a859dc3b74cd57a877eb4d
#
_cell.length_a   1.000
_cell.length_b   1.000
_cell.length_c   1.000
_cell.angle_alpha   90.00
_cell.angle_beta   90.00
_cell.angle_gamma   90.00
#
_symmetry.space_group_name_H-M   'P 1'
#
loop_
_entity.id
_entity.type
_entity.pdbx_description
1 polymer ?
#
loop_
_entity_poly.entity_id
_entity_poly.type
_entity_poly.pdbx_seq_one_letter_code
_entity_poly.pdbx_strand_id
1 'polypeptide(L)'
;TGSANGGSGTYGIYLSEDEGVTWTFQCCGNQPAGPPSLTNINMMGWDKEGEDDGGQYYYDVGLAVDPVNPQKLHLGGVNHWVSTDAGATWVCPAKWSEPGEIGYVHADIHDIRFFGTELWIACDGGIFMSNDGGTNMDKSQVGIEGTDFWGFGASPQSDVMLGGAYHNGTLLKDNDTYINDWICTGGGDGVRGFVNFGNDRIAYDDYEGRILSGDRTMNINGFQFDSLPNASYIFGESSTMEWDPRNN
;
A
#
# COMPACT_ATOMS: atom_id res chain seq x y z
N THR A 1 -11.09 -16.29 4.50
CA THR A 1 -11.24 -15.90 3.12
C THR A 1 -12.65 -15.39 2.84
N GLY A 2 -12.79 -14.18 2.60
CA GLY A 2 -13.83 -13.47 1.92
C GLY A 2 -15.22 -13.71 2.39
N SER A 3 -15.76 -12.83 3.01
CA SER A 3 -16.74 -11.87 2.76
C SER A 3 -17.54 -11.46 3.97
N ALA A 4 -17.18 -10.36 4.46
CA ALA A 4 -18.20 -9.38 4.74
C ALA A 4 -18.76 -8.97 3.36
N ASN A 5 -19.72 -8.16 3.26
CA ASN A 5 -20.39 -7.68 2.07
C ASN A 5 -19.51 -7.61 0.80
N GLY A 6 -19.77 -8.42 -0.17
CA GLY A 6 -19.07 -8.40 -1.46
C GLY A 6 -17.98 -9.45 -1.67
N GLY A 7 -17.64 -10.29 -0.71
CA GLY A 7 -16.78 -11.46 -0.93
C GLY A 7 -15.29 -11.25 -0.78
N SER A 8 -14.82 -10.08 -0.35
CA SER A 8 -13.39 -9.73 -0.31
C SER A 8 -12.86 -9.35 1.09
N GLY A 9 -13.71 -9.35 2.11
CA GLY A 9 -13.35 -9.06 3.50
C GLY A 9 -12.95 -10.30 4.31
N THR A 10 -12.79 -10.14 5.62
CA THR A 10 -12.48 -11.21 6.57
C THR A 10 -13.64 -12.18 6.69
N TYR A 11 -13.39 -13.47 6.51
CA TYR A 11 -14.40 -14.52 6.71
C TYR A 11 -14.41 -15.01 8.17
N GLY A 12 -13.26 -15.16 8.79
CA GLY A 12 -13.12 -15.58 10.16
C GLY A 12 -11.72 -16.08 10.50
N ILE A 13 -11.41 -16.02 11.77
CA ILE A 13 -10.22 -16.61 12.37
C ILE A 13 -10.60 -17.88 13.10
N TYR A 14 -9.86 -18.95 12.86
CA TYR A 14 -10.09 -20.26 13.43
C TYR A 14 -8.81 -20.79 14.04
N LEU A 15 -8.91 -21.44 15.18
CA LEU A 15 -7.83 -22.13 15.88
C LEU A 15 -8.05 -23.64 15.83
N SER A 16 -7.00 -24.38 15.52
CA SER A 16 -6.91 -25.81 15.74
C SER A 16 -5.87 -26.12 16.82
N GLU A 17 -6.21 -26.97 17.78
CA GLU A 17 -5.31 -27.47 18.82
C GLU A 17 -4.93 -28.95 18.61
N ASP A 18 -5.34 -29.54 17.49
CA ASP A 18 -5.20 -30.96 17.16
C ASP A 18 -4.66 -31.17 15.71
N GLU A 19 -3.70 -30.35 15.32
CA GLU A 19 -3.02 -30.46 14.00
C GLU A 19 -3.96 -30.33 12.80
N GLY A 20 -5.05 -29.56 12.95
CA GLY A 20 -6.00 -29.26 11.87
C GLY A 20 -7.14 -30.26 11.74
N VAL A 21 -7.31 -31.18 12.68
CA VAL A 21 -8.42 -32.16 12.68
C VAL A 21 -9.74 -31.48 13.04
N THR A 22 -9.70 -30.62 14.05
CA THR A 22 -10.87 -29.78 14.45
C THR A 22 -10.50 -28.32 14.49
N TRP A 23 -11.49 -27.44 14.28
CA TRP A 23 -11.31 -25.99 14.23
C TRP A 23 -12.34 -25.28 15.08
N THR A 24 -11.90 -24.39 15.92
CA THR A 24 -12.74 -23.53 16.76
C THR A 24 -12.71 -22.11 16.22
N PHE A 25 -13.88 -21.53 15.97
CA PHE A 25 -14.02 -20.13 15.57
C PHE A 25 -13.56 -19.23 16.73
N GLN A 26 -12.64 -18.30 16.43
CA GLN A 26 -12.10 -17.35 17.39
C GLN A 26 -12.78 -16.00 17.29
N CYS A 27 -12.74 -15.41 16.11
CA CYS A 27 -13.30 -14.08 15.94
C CYS A 27 -13.52 -13.74 14.45
N CYS A 28 -14.15 -12.63 14.35
CA CYS A 28 -14.16 -11.71 13.21
C CYS A 28 -14.79 -12.27 11.96
N GLY A 29 -15.16 -11.37 11.06
CA GLY A 29 -15.80 -11.78 9.81
C GLY A 29 -17.23 -12.26 10.03
N ASN A 30 -17.68 -13.07 9.14
CA ASN A 30 -19.07 -13.19 8.83
C ASN A 30 -19.65 -14.56 9.20
N GLN A 31 -19.70 -14.89 10.49
CA GLN A 31 -20.34 -16.13 10.93
C GLN A 31 -21.30 -15.90 12.13
N PRO A 32 -22.59 -15.79 11.91
CA PRO A 32 -23.32 -15.61 10.65
C PRO A 32 -23.11 -14.22 10.05
N ALA A 33 -23.31 -14.14 8.73
CA ALA A 33 -23.13 -12.93 7.95
C ALA A 33 -23.73 -11.67 8.59
N GLY A 34 -22.91 -10.68 8.84
CA GLY A 34 -23.31 -9.37 9.36
C GLY A 34 -22.35 -8.29 8.86
N PRO A 35 -22.75 -7.03 8.87
CA PRO A 35 -21.86 -5.95 8.49
C PRO A 35 -20.65 -5.89 9.45
N PRO A 36 -19.50 -5.39 9.01
CA PRO A 36 -18.39 -5.07 9.88
C PRO A 36 -18.81 -4.14 11.03
N SER A 37 -18.18 -4.30 12.18
CA SER A 37 -18.43 -3.49 13.36
C SER A 37 -17.27 -3.65 14.34
N LEU A 38 -17.20 -2.87 15.41
CA LEU A 38 -16.18 -2.99 16.46
C LEU A 38 -16.09 -4.39 17.10
N THR A 39 -17.13 -5.19 17.01
CA THR A 39 -17.17 -6.59 17.52
C THR A 39 -17.08 -7.62 16.40
N ASN A 40 -17.10 -7.21 15.16
CA ASN A 40 -17.02 -8.06 13.97
C ASN A 40 -16.13 -7.36 12.92
N ILE A 41 -14.86 -7.17 13.28
CA ILE A 41 -13.94 -6.39 12.48
C ILE A 41 -13.59 -7.07 11.16
N ASN A 42 -13.43 -6.25 10.13
CA ASN A 42 -12.94 -6.65 8.83
C ASN A 42 -11.46 -6.26 8.69
N MET A 43 -10.56 -7.21 8.88
CA MET A 43 -9.12 -6.97 8.83
C MET A 43 -8.54 -6.91 7.41
N MET A 44 -9.35 -7.17 6.40
CA MET A 44 -8.94 -7.13 4.98
C MET A 44 -9.29 -5.80 4.29
N GLY A 45 -9.92 -4.87 5.02
CA GLY A 45 -10.26 -3.53 4.54
C GLY A 45 -9.18 -2.50 4.86
N TRP A 46 -9.48 -1.26 4.50
CA TRP A 46 -8.56 -0.10 4.60
C TRP A 46 -8.65 0.64 5.93
N ASP A 47 -9.77 0.44 6.65
CA ASP A 47 -10.02 1.11 7.91
C ASP A 47 -9.35 0.40 9.09
N LYS A 48 -8.72 1.14 10.00
CA LYS A 48 -8.03 0.58 11.14
C LYS A 48 -8.94 0.08 12.27
N GLU A 49 -10.19 0.50 12.27
CA GLU A 49 -11.23 -0.01 13.16
C GLU A 49 -11.90 -1.25 12.58
N GLY A 50 -11.64 -1.58 11.30
CA GLY A 50 -12.19 -2.74 10.61
C GLY A 50 -13.67 -2.63 10.28
N GLU A 51 -14.16 -1.42 10.02
CA GLU A 51 -15.57 -1.15 9.73
C GLU A 51 -15.88 -1.10 8.22
N ASP A 52 -14.90 -1.27 7.36
CA ASP A 52 -15.08 -1.29 5.91
C ASP A 52 -15.91 -2.48 5.41
N ASP A 53 -16.70 -2.23 4.38
CA ASP A 53 -17.29 -3.26 3.54
C ASP A 53 -16.27 -3.71 2.47
N GLY A 54 -16.06 -5.02 2.34
CA GLY A 54 -15.12 -5.55 1.36
C GLY A 54 -13.67 -5.56 1.84
N GLY A 55 -12.74 -5.58 0.90
CA GLY A 55 -11.31 -5.69 1.17
C GLY A 55 -10.59 -6.36 0.01
N GLN A 56 -9.35 -6.76 0.22
CA GLN A 56 -8.53 -7.32 -0.85
C GLN A 56 -7.79 -8.62 -0.46
N TYR A 57 -8.47 -9.48 0.29
CA TYR A 57 -7.91 -10.79 0.71
C TYR A 57 -7.33 -11.62 -0.46
N TYR A 58 -7.81 -11.37 -1.66
CA TYR A 58 -7.36 -12.07 -2.86
C TYR A 58 -5.97 -11.60 -3.30
N TYR A 59 -5.52 -10.45 -2.80
CA TYR A 59 -4.25 -9.84 -3.16
C TYR A 59 -3.22 -9.99 -2.03
N ASP A 60 -3.60 -9.66 -0.81
CA ASP A 60 -2.73 -9.55 0.34
C ASP A 60 -3.27 -10.35 1.55
N VAL A 61 -2.53 -11.34 1.99
CA VAL A 61 -2.77 -12.07 3.24
C VAL A 61 -1.48 -12.63 3.79
N GLY A 62 -1.12 -12.21 4.99
CA GLY A 62 -0.02 -12.78 5.76
C GLY A 62 -0.48 -13.17 7.16
N LEU A 63 -0.01 -14.28 7.71
CA LEU A 63 -0.30 -14.68 9.10
C LEU A 63 0.93 -15.32 9.72
N ALA A 64 1.30 -14.85 10.91
CA ALA A 64 2.37 -15.45 11.71
C ALA A 64 2.00 -15.52 13.18
N VAL A 65 2.49 -16.57 13.83
CA VAL A 65 2.38 -16.77 15.29
C VAL A 65 3.74 -16.48 15.89
N ASP A 66 3.78 -15.71 16.98
CA ASP A 66 5.00 -15.43 17.72
C ASP A 66 5.57 -16.75 18.31
N PRO A 67 6.84 -17.09 18.00
CA PRO A 67 7.43 -18.37 18.40
C PRO A 67 7.67 -18.49 19.91
N VAL A 68 7.64 -17.37 20.63
CA VAL A 68 7.83 -17.33 22.09
C VAL A 68 6.50 -17.26 22.82
N ASN A 69 5.54 -16.55 22.25
CA ASN A 69 4.22 -16.38 22.83
C ASN A 69 3.12 -16.78 21.84
N PRO A 70 2.60 -18.02 21.87
CA PRO A 70 1.60 -18.49 20.93
C PRO A 70 0.23 -17.79 21.05
N GLN A 71 0.02 -16.96 22.07
CA GLN A 71 -1.15 -16.10 22.17
C GLN A 71 -1.02 -14.85 21.28
N LYS A 72 0.20 -14.52 20.86
CA LYS A 72 0.47 -13.36 20.02
C LYS A 72 0.54 -13.75 18.56
N LEU A 73 -0.30 -13.09 17.75
CA LEU A 73 -0.39 -13.31 16.32
C LEU A 73 -0.28 -11.98 15.57
N HIS A 74 0.23 -12.07 14.36
CA HIS A 74 0.30 -10.97 13.41
C HIS A 74 -0.42 -11.37 12.14
N LEU A 75 -1.35 -10.55 11.70
CA LEU A 75 -2.09 -10.73 10.45
C LEU A 75 -1.87 -9.51 9.56
N GLY A 76 -1.61 -9.77 8.31
CA GLY A 76 -1.47 -8.76 7.26
C GLY A 76 -2.61 -8.85 6.27
N GLY A 77 -3.08 -7.73 5.87
CA GLY A 77 -3.91 -7.40 4.75
C GLY A 77 -3.45 -6.03 4.28
N VAL A 78 -4.36 -5.12 3.97
CA VAL A 78 -4.00 -3.71 3.75
C VAL A 78 -3.30 -3.12 4.96
N ASN A 79 -3.73 -3.50 6.16
CA ASN A 79 -3.13 -3.07 7.42
C ASN A 79 -2.46 -4.24 8.15
N HIS A 80 -1.55 -3.91 9.07
CA HIS A 80 -0.99 -4.84 10.02
C HIS A 80 -1.87 -4.92 11.26
N TRP A 81 -2.30 -6.12 11.63
CA TRP A 81 -3.12 -6.42 12.79
C TRP A 81 -2.39 -7.29 13.78
N VAL A 82 -2.61 -7.04 15.06
CA VAL A 82 -1.98 -7.79 16.15
C VAL A 82 -3.05 -8.32 17.11
N SER A 83 -2.97 -9.60 17.43
CA SER A 83 -3.70 -10.24 18.52
C SER A 83 -2.75 -10.63 19.65
N THR A 84 -3.22 -10.60 20.89
CA THR A 84 -2.48 -11.07 22.08
C THR A 84 -3.24 -12.13 22.87
N ASP A 85 -4.32 -12.65 22.31
CA ASP A 85 -5.25 -13.59 22.94
C ASP A 85 -5.65 -14.74 22.00
N ALA A 86 -4.66 -15.25 21.24
CA ALA A 86 -4.82 -16.37 20.30
C ALA A 86 -5.85 -16.09 19.19
N GLY A 87 -6.02 -14.85 18.79
CA GLY A 87 -6.88 -14.45 17.69
C GLY A 87 -8.32 -14.13 18.07
N ALA A 88 -8.62 -14.02 19.37
CA ALA A 88 -9.97 -13.68 19.82
C ALA A 88 -10.27 -12.17 19.64
N THR A 89 -9.27 -11.31 19.84
CA THR A 89 -9.37 -9.88 19.56
C THR A 89 -8.17 -9.37 18.77
N TRP A 90 -8.37 -8.30 18.02
CA TRP A 90 -7.36 -7.75 17.13
C TRP A 90 -7.31 -6.23 17.20
N VAL A 91 -6.12 -5.68 17.07
CA VAL A 91 -5.86 -4.24 17.03
C VAL A 91 -4.97 -3.93 15.84
N CYS A 92 -5.27 -2.86 15.11
CA CYS A 92 -4.39 -2.26 14.12
C CYS A 92 -3.56 -1.15 14.81
N PRO A 93 -2.25 -1.33 15.00
CA PRO A 93 -1.44 -0.33 15.70
C PRO A 93 -1.37 1.01 14.98
N ALA A 94 -1.23 0.97 13.65
CA ALA A 94 -1.20 2.15 12.80
C ALA A 94 -1.85 1.83 11.46
N LYS A 95 -2.57 2.80 10.91
CA LYS A 95 -3.19 2.67 9.59
C LYS A 95 -2.13 2.74 8.50
N TRP A 96 -2.35 2.03 7.40
CA TRP A 96 -1.49 2.03 6.22
C TRP A 96 -1.12 3.44 5.70
N SER A 97 -1.95 4.45 5.95
CA SER A 97 -1.76 5.84 5.56
C SER A 97 -1.17 6.75 6.66
N GLU A 98 -0.68 6.16 7.77
CA GLU A 98 -0.13 6.87 8.93
C GLU A 98 1.37 6.58 9.13
N PRO A 99 2.27 6.96 8.18
CA PRO A 99 3.67 6.53 8.18
C PRO A 99 4.54 7.09 9.32
N GLY A 100 3.99 7.93 10.17
CA GLY A 100 4.68 8.48 11.35
C GLY A 100 4.28 7.82 12.67
N GLU A 101 3.31 6.91 12.63
CA GLU A 101 2.79 6.27 13.85
C GLU A 101 3.60 5.03 14.24
N ILE A 102 3.61 4.74 15.55
CA ILE A 102 4.29 3.55 16.09
C ILE A 102 3.60 2.29 15.60
N GLY A 103 4.40 1.33 15.12
CA GLY A 103 3.88 0.07 14.58
C GLY A 103 3.43 0.16 13.11
N TYR A 104 3.68 1.30 12.45
CA TYR A 104 3.36 1.47 11.04
C TYR A 104 4.06 0.45 10.14
N VAL A 105 3.28 -0.13 9.25
CA VAL A 105 3.72 -0.91 8.08
C VAL A 105 3.00 -0.35 6.86
N HIS A 106 3.68 -0.28 5.74
CA HIS A 106 3.06 0.11 4.48
C HIS A 106 1.95 -0.87 4.08
N ALA A 107 1.01 -0.40 3.28
CA ALA A 107 -0.11 -1.20 2.79
C ALA A 107 0.32 -2.50 2.09
N ASP A 108 -0.66 -3.39 2.00
CA ASP A 108 -0.66 -4.57 1.15
C ASP A 108 0.41 -5.58 1.54
N ILE A 109 0.15 -6.27 2.66
CA ILE A 109 1.09 -7.20 3.29
C ILE A 109 0.94 -8.60 2.70
N HIS A 110 1.99 -9.09 2.07
CA HIS A 110 2.00 -10.38 1.37
C HIS A 110 2.58 -11.53 2.20
N ASP A 111 3.51 -11.22 3.10
CA ASP A 111 4.14 -12.28 3.92
C ASP A 111 4.58 -11.73 5.27
N ILE A 112 4.41 -12.55 6.31
CA ILE A 112 4.85 -12.26 7.68
C ILE A 112 5.60 -13.48 8.20
N ARG A 113 6.83 -13.28 8.68
CA ARG A 113 7.65 -14.35 9.21
C ARG A 113 8.43 -13.96 10.44
N PHE A 114 8.68 -14.96 11.29
CA PHE A 114 9.66 -14.86 12.35
C PHE A 114 10.96 -15.57 11.95
N PHE A 115 12.10 -14.90 12.17
CA PHE A 115 13.43 -15.49 12.12
C PHE A 115 14.02 -15.40 13.53
N GLY A 116 13.97 -16.51 14.27
CA GLY A 116 14.18 -16.46 15.72
C GLY A 116 13.06 -15.66 16.39
N THR A 117 13.40 -14.54 17.03
CA THR A 117 12.44 -13.61 17.65
C THR A 117 12.19 -12.35 16.82
N GLU A 118 12.89 -12.19 15.70
CA GLU A 118 12.71 -11.06 14.80
C GLU A 118 11.48 -11.25 13.92
N LEU A 119 10.57 -10.29 13.95
CA LEU A 119 9.41 -10.24 13.07
C LEU A 119 9.79 -9.51 11.78
N TRP A 120 9.49 -10.13 10.65
CA TRP A 120 9.71 -9.58 9.32
C TRP A 120 8.39 -9.54 8.54
N ILE A 121 8.10 -8.41 7.91
CA ILE A 121 6.90 -8.18 7.12
C ILE A 121 7.29 -7.68 5.73
N ALA A 122 6.82 -8.37 4.70
CA ALA A 122 6.97 -7.96 3.31
C ALA A 122 5.64 -7.40 2.80
N CYS A 123 5.69 -6.21 2.22
CA CYS A 123 4.54 -5.47 1.71
C CYS A 123 4.91 -4.69 0.44
N ASP A 124 3.94 -4.03 -0.19
CA ASP A 124 4.19 -3.22 -1.40
C ASP A 124 5.16 -2.05 -1.17
N GLY A 125 5.25 -1.55 0.05
CA GLY A 125 6.23 -0.54 0.45
C GLY A 125 7.63 -1.08 0.75
N GLY A 126 7.83 -2.40 0.67
CA GLY A 126 9.11 -3.08 0.90
C GLY A 126 9.12 -3.99 2.13
N ILE A 127 10.22 -3.98 2.87
CA ILE A 127 10.42 -4.86 4.02
C ILE A 127 10.48 -4.06 5.31
N PHE A 128 9.72 -4.50 6.30
CA PHE A 128 9.74 -3.98 7.66
C PHE A 128 10.21 -5.06 8.63
N MET A 129 10.89 -4.65 9.71
CA MET A 129 11.43 -5.55 10.71
C MET A 129 11.18 -5.00 12.12
N SER A 130 10.95 -5.91 13.06
CA SER A 130 10.80 -5.60 14.47
C SER A 130 11.59 -6.58 15.34
N ASN A 131 12.31 -6.04 16.33
CA ASN A 131 13.00 -6.80 17.36
C ASN A 131 12.23 -6.89 18.70
N ASP A 132 11.08 -6.24 18.78
CA ASP A 132 10.27 -6.16 20.00
C ASP A 132 8.86 -6.72 19.84
N GLY A 133 8.74 -7.66 18.89
CA GLY A 133 7.50 -8.37 18.63
C GLY A 133 6.42 -7.50 17.96
N GLY A 134 6.81 -6.58 17.09
CA GLY A 134 5.90 -5.79 16.28
C GLY A 134 5.40 -4.50 16.93
N THR A 135 5.98 -4.08 18.05
CA THR A 135 5.63 -2.80 18.68
C THR A 135 6.23 -1.63 17.88
N ASN A 136 7.53 -1.71 17.60
CA ASN A 136 8.20 -0.78 16.70
C ASN A 136 8.56 -1.51 15.41
N MET A 137 8.25 -0.89 14.29
CA MET A 137 8.52 -1.43 12.96
C MET A 137 9.53 -0.53 12.25
N ASP A 138 10.70 -1.07 11.95
CA ASP A 138 11.74 -0.36 11.22
C ASP A 138 11.72 -0.76 9.74
N LYS A 139 11.75 0.24 8.85
CA LYS A 139 11.87 -0.01 7.42
C LYS A 139 13.27 -0.53 7.08
N SER A 140 13.37 -1.79 6.68
CA SER A 140 14.65 -2.48 6.45
C SER A 140 14.92 -2.65 4.95
N GLN A 141 15.20 -1.53 4.27
CA GLN A 141 15.36 -1.50 2.81
C GLN A 141 16.73 -1.06 2.33
N VAL A 142 17.64 -0.75 3.23
CA VAL A 142 18.98 -0.29 2.83
C VAL A 142 19.71 -1.35 2.01
N GLY A 143 20.02 -1.02 0.75
CA GLY A 143 20.64 -1.95 -0.20
C GLY A 143 19.65 -2.78 -1.02
N ILE A 144 18.34 -2.62 -0.81
CA ILE A 144 17.32 -3.14 -1.72
C ILE A 144 16.96 -2.01 -2.68
N GLU A 145 17.52 -2.08 -3.88
CA GLU A 145 17.31 -1.08 -4.93
C GLU A 145 16.40 -1.70 -6.00
N GLY A 146 15.11 -1.44 -5.87
CA GLY A 146 14.12 -1.89 -6.84
C GLY A 146 12.91 -0.99 -6.81
N THR A 147 12.51 -0.49 -7.98
CA THR A 147 11.24 0.21 -8.18
C THR A 147 10.63 -0.31 -9.46
N ASP A 148 9.41 -0.78 -9.37
CA ASP A 148 8.67 -1.27 -10.53
C ASP A 148 7.87 -0.12 -11.13
N PHE A 149 8.34 0.38 -12.28
CA PHE A 149 7.64 1.43 -13.01
C PHE A 149 6.68 0.85 -14.04
N TRP A 150 5.41 1.19 -13.93
CA TRP A 150 4.40 0.82 -14.93
C TRP A 150 4.45 1.72 -16.17
N GLY A 151 4.83 2.97 -15.98
CA GLY A 151 5.06 3.89 -17.08
C GLY A 151 6.13 4.89 -16.73
N PHE A 152 6.88 5.30 -17.74
CA PHE A 152 8.06 6.11 -17.55
C PHE A 152 8.24 7.11 -18.69
N GLY A 153 8.60 8.34 -18.36
CA GLY A 153 8.97 9.39 -19.29
C GLY A 153 10.30 10.03 -18.89
N ALA A 154 11.08 10.41 -19.89
CA ALA A 154 12.34 11.10 -19.67
C ALA A 154 12.50 12.24 -20.68
N SER A 155 13.16 13.32 -20.27
CA SER A 155 13.57 14.40 -21.16
C SER A 155 14.76 13.99 -21.99
N PRO A 156 14.79 14.27 -23.29
CA PRO A 156 15.98 14.12 -24.10
C PRO A 156 17.00 15.28 -23.94
N GLN A 157 16.62 16.34 -23.22
CA GLN A 157 17.40 17.60 -23.15
C GLN A 157 17.92 17.91 -21.75
N SER A 158 17.37 17.27 -20.73
CA SER A 158 17.70 17.50 -19.32
C SER A 158 17.59 16.21 -18.52
N ASP A 159 18.14 16.19 -17.32
CA ASP A 159 18.07 15.03 -16.40
C ASP A 159 16.71 14.97 -15.66
N VAL A 160 15.61 15.11 -16.41
CA VAL A 160 14.26 14.99 -15.88
C VAL A 160 13.67 13.66 -16.27
N MET A 161 13.19 12.92 -15.27
CA MET A 161 12.53 11.63 -15.42
C MET A 161 11.29 11.59 -14.52
N LEU A 162 10.24 10.96 -15.00
CA LEU A 162 9.00 10.79 -14.25
C LEU A 162 8.44 9.40 -14.49
N GLY A 163 8.07 8.69 -13.44
CA GLY A 163 7.51 7.35 -13.56
C GLY A 163 6.44 7.05 -12.52
N GLY A 164 5.40 6.35 -12.94
CA GLY A 164 4.39 5.79 -12.06
C GLY A 164 4.90 4.47 -11.47
N ALA A 165 5.03 4.42 -10.15
CA ALA A 165 5.34 3.22 -9.39
C ALA A 165 4.05 2.74 -8.72
N TYR A 166 3.44 1.70 -9.29
CA TYR A 166 2.18 1.16 -8.79
C TYR A 166 2.31 0.83 -7.31
N HIS A 167 1.31 1.20 -6.50
CA HIS A 167 1.29 1.15 -5.03
C HIS A 167 2.30 2.07 -4.31
N ASN A 168 3.22 2.73 -5.03
CA ASN A 168 4.26 3.58 -4.44
C ASN A 168 4.27 5.01 -5.01
N GLY A 169 3.19 5.40 -5.67
CA GLY A 169 2.98 6.74 -6.17
C GLY A 169 3.71 7.07 -7.46
N THR A 170 3.83 8.34 -7.76
CA THR A 170 4.54 8.84 -8.92
C THR A 170 5.85 9.51 -8.49
N LEU A 171 6.94 9.09 -9.09
CA LEU A 171 8.28 9.51 -8.74
C LEU A 171 8.87 10.43 -9.81
N LEU A 172 9.37 11.60 -9.39
CA LEU A 172 10.07 12.56 -10.23
C LEU A 172 11.55 12.61 -9.84
N LYS A 173 12.41 12.55 -10.84
CA LYS A 173 13.81 12.94 -10.74
C LYS A 173 14.05 14.20 -11.56
N ASP A 174 14.60 15.22 -10.95
CA ASP A 174 15.00 16.48 -11.56
C ASP A 174 16.28 16.97 -10.90
N ASN A 175 17.41 16.67 -11.51
CA ASN A 175 18.71 17.00 -10.95
C ASN A 175 19.00 18.50 -10.85
N ASP A 176 18.28 19.34 -11.59
CA ASP A 176 18.39 20.79 -11.50
C ASP A 176 17.72 21.34 -10.22
N THR A 177 16.66 20.67 -9.78
CA THR A 177 15.85 21.10 -8.63
C THR A 177 16.13 20.26 -7.38
N TYR A 178 16.35 18.95 -7.54
CA TYR A 178 16.52 17.97 -6.45
C TYR A 178 17.78 17.13 -6.68
N ILE A 179 18.92 17.63 -6.25
CA ILE A 179 20.23 17.03 -6.54
C ILE A 179 20.29 15.58 -6.06
N ASN A 180 20.40 14.65 -7.01
CA ASN A 180 20.60 13.21 -6.83
C ASN A 180 19.46 12.42 -6.15
N ASP A 181 18.26 13.00 -6.01
CA ASP A 181 17.15 12.32 -5.37
C ASP A 181 15.94 12.19 -6.28
N TRP A 182 15.13 11.17 -5.98
CA TRP A 182 13.76 11.02 -6.48
C TRP A 182 12.79 11.58 -5.45
N ILE A 183 11.80 12.32 -5.90
CA ILE A 183 10.74 12.83 -5.04
C ILE A 183 9.40 12.19 -5.42
N CYS A 184 8.60 11.88 -4.42
CA CYS A 184 7.23 11.44 -4.64
C CYS A 184 6.36 12.67 -4.94
N THR A 185 5.82 12.73 -6.15
CA THR A 185 4.98 13.84 -6.61
C THR A 185 3.50 13.59 -6.39
N GLY A 186 3.11 12.34 -6.25
CA GLY A 186 1.75 11.91 -5.97
C GLY A 186 1.77 10.57 -5.29
N GLY A 187 0.96 10.40 -4.25
CA GLY A 187 0.78 9.12 -3.56
C GLY A 187 -0.21 8.21 -4.28
N GLY A 188 -0.42 7.02 -3.71
CA GLY A 188 -1.33 6.01 -4.24
C GLY A 188 -0.75 5.26 -5.43
N ASP A 189 -1.60 4.92 -6.38
CA ASP A 189 -1.24 4.07 -7.52
C ASP A 189 -0.80 4.93 -8.70
N GLY A 190 0.50 5.21 -8.76
CA GLY A 190 1.09 5.88 -9.93
C GLY A 190 1.16 4.92 -11.11
N VAL A 191 0.65 5.34 -12.27
CA VAL A 191 0.60 4.48 -13.46
C VAL A 191 1.60 4.94 -14.50
N ARG A 192 1.59 6.21 -14.90
CA ARG A 192 2.45 6.71 -15.99
C ARG A 192 3.07 8.03 -15.65
N GLY A 193 4.22 8.27 -16.26
CA GLY A 193 4.90 9.54 -16.26
C GLY A 193 5.26 10.00 -17.67
N PHE A 194 5.09 11.28 -17.94
CA PHE A 194 5.39 11.91 -19.23
C PHE A 194 6.20 13.17 -19.01
N VAL A 195 7.24 13.33 -19.81
CA VAL A 195 8.02 14.56 -19.89
C VAL A 195 7.88 15.13 -21.28
N ASN A 196 7.49 16.40 -21.39
CA ASN A 196 7.38 17.08 -22.69
C ASN A 196 8.76 17.35 -23.26
N PHE A 197 8.99 16.97 -24.51
CA PHE A 197 10.28 17.08 -25.16
C PHE A 197 10.72 18.51 -25.47
N GLY A 198 9.80 19.46 -25.49
CA GLY A 198 10.10 20.84 -25.85
C GLY A 198 10.37 21.78 -24.70
N ASN A 199 9.73 21.55 -23.56
CA ASN A 199 9.79 22.47 -22.43
C ASN A 199 9.89 21.76 -21.07
N ASP A 200 10.09 20.46 -21.07
CA ASP A 200 10.21 19.60 -19.88
C ASP A 200 9.03 19.70 -18.89
N ARG A 201 7.86 20.13 -19.35
CA ARG A 201 6.64 20.01 -18.54
C ARG A 201 6.37 18.54 -18.27
N ILE A 202 5.89 18.26 -17.07
CA ILE A 202 5.54 16.91 -16.66
C ILE A 202 4.03 16.72 -16.65
N ALA A 203 3.60 15.51 -16.96
CA ALA A 203 2.24 15.04 -16.74
C ALA A 203 2.28 13.60 -16.25
N TYR A 204 1.33 13.23 -15.41
CA TYR A 204 1.17 11.87 -14.98
C TYR A 204 -0.30 11.52 -14.78
N ASP A 205 -0.60 10.25 -14.83
CA ASP A 205 -1.88 9.69 -14.44
C ASP A 205 -1.73 8.77 -13.23
N ASP A 206 -2.82 8.54 -12.56
CA ASP A 206 -2.95 7.56 -11.51
C ASP A 206 -4.02 6.51 -11.84
N TYR A 207 -4.12 5.50 -11.00
CA TYR A 207 -5.10 4.43 -11.15
C TYR A 207 -6.55 4.93 -11.17
N GLU A 208 -6.84 6.04 -10.50
CA GLU A 208 -8.16 6.66 -10.51
C GLU A 208 -8.47 7.42 -11.80
N GLY A 209 -7.53 7.43 -12.75
CA GLY A 209 -7.66 8.08 -14.04
C GLY A 209 -7.54 9.60 -13.98
N ARG A 210 -6.92 10.12 -12.94
CA ARG A 210 -6.61 11.55 -12.84
C ARG A 210 -5.38 11.83 -13.68
N ILE A 211 -5.50 12.80 -14.57
CA ILE A 211 -4.36 13.32 -15.32
C ILE A 211 -3.96 14.65 -14.70
N LEU A 212 -2.73 14.70 -14.26
CA LEU A 212 -2.15 15.85 -13.60
C LEU A 212 -0.99 16.36 -14.44
N SER A 213 -0.95 17.66 -14.71
CA SER A 213 0.13 18.28 -15.44
C SER A 213 0.65 19.51 -14.72
N GLY A 214 1.95 19.75 -14.78
CA GLY A 214 2.57 20.89 -14.12
C GLY A 214 3.90 21.27 -14.78
N ASP A 215 4.42 22.41 -14.37
CA ASP A 215 5.80 22.73 -14.62
C ASP A 215 6.70 22.20 -13.51
N ARG A 216 8.01 22.15 -13.74
CA ARG A 216 9.00 21.62 -12.78
C ARG A 216 9.27 22.53 -11.59
N THR A 217 8.76 23.74 -11.60
CA THR A 217 8.97 24.74 -10.54
C THR A 217 8.09 24.46 -9.32
N MET A 218 8.04 23.20 -8.91
CA MET A 218 7.11 22.76 -7.89
C MET A 218 7.65 22.98 -6.49
N ASN A 219 6.83 23.62 -5.70
CA ASN A 219 7.07 23.74 -4.28
C ASN A 219 6.78 22.39 -3.62
N ILE A 220 7.75 21.83 -2.91
CA ILE A 220 7.63 20.57 -2.14
C ILE A 220 6.42 20.51 -1.18
N ASN A 221 5.72 21.59 -0.98
CA ASN A 221 4.54 21.68 -0.11
C ASN A 221 3.19 21.58 -0.82
N GLY A 222 3.16 21.25 -2.08
CA GLY A 222 1.91 21.04 -2.81
C GLY A 222 2.05 21.31 -4.29
N PHE A 223 1.88 20.25 -5.05
CA PHE A 223 1.71 20.35 -6.49
C PHE A 223 0.37 20.99 -6.76
N GLN A 224 0.36 22.15 -7.39
CA GLN A 224 -0.86 22.66 -8.02
C GLN A 224 -0.91 22.10 -9.43
N PHE A 225 -1.65 21.04 -9.59
CA PHE A 225 -1.95 20.51 -10.90
C PHE A 225 -3.26 21.11 -11.40
N ASP A 226 -3.23 21.60 -12.62
CA ASP A 226 -4.45 21.84 -13.35
C ASP A 226 -5.06 20.48 -13.71
N SER A 227 -6.11 20.08 -13.01
CA SER A 227 -6.90 18.94 -13.43
C SER A 227 -7.44 19.25 -14.83
N LEU A 228 -7.11 18.40 -15.80
CA LEU A 228 -7.69 18.52 -17.12
C LEU A 228 -9.21 18.36 -17.01
N PRO A 229 -10.02 19.33 -17.42
CA PRO A 229 -11.47 19.20 -17.36
C PRO A 229 -11.90 18.00 -18.21
N ASN A 230 -12.65 17.09 -17.61
CA ASN A 230 -13.16 15.85 -18.17
C ASN A 230 -12.13 14.70 -18.35
N ALA A 231 -11.05 14.68 -17.60
CA ALA A 231 -10.12 13.55 -17.59
C ALA A 231 -10.66 12.27 -16.90
N SER A 232 -11.88 12.25 -16.46
CA SER A 232 -12.55 11.14 -15.77
C SER A 232 -12.83 9.87 -16.60
N TYR A 233 -12.21 9.74 -17.77
CA TYR A 233 -12.47 8.62 -18.69
C TYR A 233 -11.27 7.74 -18.97
N ILE A 234 -10.17 7.98 -18.32
CA ILE A 234 -8.99 7.16 -18.55
C ILE A 234 -9.05 6.04 -17.52
N PHE A 235 -9.45 4.88 -17.99
CA PHE A 235 -9.38 3.68 -17.18
C PHE A 235 -7.91 3.33 -16.97
N GLY A 236 -7.45 3.56 -15.76
CA GLY A 236 -6.24 3.13 -15.12
C GLY A 236 -5.17 2.49 -16.01
N GLU A 237 -4.91 1.28 -15.76
CA GLU A 237 -3.76 0.48 -16.18
C GLU A 237 -3.43 0.44 -17.69
N SER A 238 -4.36 0.77 -18.56
CA SER A 238 -4.20 0.59 -20.02
C SER A 238 -4.26 1.86 -20.88
N SER A 239 -4.43 3.03 -20.25
CA SER A 239 -4.51 4.28 -21.02
C SER A 239 -3.17 4.64 -21.63
N THR A 240 -3.16 5.02 -22.90
CA THR A 240 -2.00 5.62 -23.56
C THR A 240 -2.14 7.13 -23.59
N MET A 241 -1.13 7.81 -23.05
CA MET A 241 -0.98 9.27 -23.21
C MET A 241 0.30 9.57 -23.97
N GLU A 242 0.26 10.57 -24.82
CA GLU A 242 1.43 11.10 -25.50
C GLU A 242 1.28 12.62 -25.62
N TRP A 243 2.40 13.32 -25.57
CA TRP A 243 2.43 14.73 -25.90
C TRP A 243 2.23 14.93 -27.40
N ASP A 244 1.42 15.92 -27.81
CA ASP A 244 1.39 16.36 -29.20
C ASP A 244 2.72 17.06 -29.49
N PRO A 245 3.59 16.52 -30.39
CA PRO A 245 4.90 17.11 -30.64
C PRO A 245 4.83 18.47 -31.33
N ARG A 246 3.64 18.91 -31.76
CA ARG A 246 3.41 20.18 -32.42
C ARG A 246 2.98 21.31 -31.49
N ASN A 247 2.54 20.93 -30.26
CA ASN A 247 2.04 21.87 -29.26
C ASN A 247 2.82 21.64 -27.94
N ASN A 248 3.82 22.47 -27.72
CA ASN A 248 4.59 22.49 -26.48
C ASN A 248 3.89 23.31 -25.39
#